data_4a51f9f5cd9e4bd25f5cfa50b7cf6286
#
_entry.id   4a51f9f5cd9e4bd25f5cfa50b7cf6286
#
_cell.length_a   1.000
_cell.length_b   1.000
_cell.length_c   1.000
_cell.angle_alpha   90.00
_cell.angle_beta   90.00
_cell.angle_gamma   90.00
#
_symmetry.space_group_name_H-M   'P 1'
#
loop_
_entity.id
_entity.type
_entity.pdbx_description
1 polymer ?
#
loop_
_entity_poly.entity_id
_entity_poly.type
_entity_poly.pdbx_seq_one_letter_code
_entity_poly.pdbx_strand_id
1 'polypeptide(L)'
;IWWNDVVEICRKLTAYAKGDVAGLCISGIGPVFLPANDRGVPLRPAILYGVDTRSAVEIDELTERYGEDEILKTCGNGLTAQSVGPKIEWVKKNEPEVWAHTKRFLMAHTYCVFHLTGAYVMDHLAASMCEPLYSPFTRDWIPEWVEDICEDLPMPRLMWSNEIAGYVTDSASRITGL
;
A
#
# COMPACT_ATOMS: atom_id res chain seq x y z
N ILE A 1 -4.66 11.33 -9.90
CA ILE A 1 -3.31 11.87 -10.15
C ILE A 1 -2.40 10.69 -10.52
N TRP A 2 -1.90 9.85 -9.61
CA TRP A 2 -0.91 8.80 -9.88
C TRP A 2 -1.18 7.94 -11.13
N TRP A 3 -2.41 7.43 -11.27
CA TRP A 3 -2.75 6.61 -12.45
C TRP A 3 -2.67 7.40 -13.76
N ASN A 4 -3.17 8.63 -13.77
CA ASN A 4 -3.11 9.48 -14.96
C ASN A 4 -1.66 9.80 -15.36
N ASP A 5 -0.81 10.05 -14.36
CA ASP A 5 0.62 10.32 -14.60
C ASP A 5 1.32 9.08 -15.17
N VAL A 6 1.03 7.88 -14.63
CA VAL A 6 1.56 6.62 -15.18
C VAL A 6 1.07 6.40 -16.63
N VAL A 7 -0.22 6.63 -16.91
CA VAL A 7 -0.77 6.52 -18.27
C VAL A 7 -0.06 7.46 -19.24
N GLU A 8 0.13 8.72 -18.84
CA GLU A 8 0.81 9.72 -19.68
C GLU A 8 2.28 9.35 -19.92
N ILE A 9 2.99 8.91 -18.90
CA ILE A 9 4.39 8.48 -18.99
C ILE A 9 4.49 7.25 -19.91
N CYS A 10 3.66 6.23 -19.71
CA CYS A 10 3.66 5.03 -20.55
C CYS A 10 3.42 5.38 -22.01
N ARG A 11 2.42 6.21 -22.32
CA ARG A 11 2.14 6.64 -23.71
C ARG A 11 3.33 7.36 -24.35
N LYS A 12 4.01 8.22 -23.60
CA LYS A 12 5.22 8.92 -24.10
C LYS A 12 6.36 7.95 -24.38
N LEU A 13 6.60 7.02 -23.44
CA LEU A 13 7.69 6.05 -23.56
C LEU A 13 7.42 5.03 -24.68
N THR A 14 6.22 4.51 -24.81
CA THR A 14 5.87 3.57 -25.88
C THR A 14 5.92 4.23 -27.25
N ALA A 15 5.51 5.49 -27.37
CA ALA A 15 5.66 6.25 -28.62
C ALA A 15 7.13 6.48 -29.00
N TYR A 16 8.03 6.56 -28.03
CA TYR A 16 9.47 6.70 -28.24
C TYR A 16 10.19 5.37 -28.49
N ALA A 17 9.72 4.31 -27.87
CA ALA A 17 10.28 2.96 -28.02
C ALA A 17 10.03 2.44 -29.44
N LYS A 18 11.09 1.97 -30.12
CA LYS A 18 11.01 1.43 -31.50
C LYS A 18 10.74 -0.09 -31.54
N GLY A 19 10.23 -0.64 -30.47
CA GLY A 19 9.97 -2.07 -30.33
C GLY A 19 9.00 -2.35 -29.21
N ASP A 20 8.69 -3.63 -29.01
CA ASP A 20 7.79 -4.06 -27.94
C ASP A 20 8.38 -3.81 -26.56
N VAL A 21 7.56 -3.33 -25.63
CA VAL A 21 7.93 -3.19 -24.24
C VAL A 21 7.78 -4.55 -23.55
N ALA A 22 8.92 -5.14 -23.16
CA ALA A 22 8.95 -6.45 -22.53
C ALA A 22 8.51 -6.47 -21.06
N GLY A 23 8.61 -5.32 -20.38
CA GLY A 23 8.22 -5.20 -18.98
C GLY A 23 8.35 -3.78 -18.46
N LEU A 24 7.75 -3.55 -17.31
CA LEU A 24 7.86 -2.29 -16.58
C LEU A 24 7.95 -2.57 -15.07
N CYS A 25 8.56 -1.65 -14.35
CA CYS A 25 8.59 -1.64 -12.89
C CYS A 25 8.04 -0.31 -12.39
N ILE A 26 7.20 -0.37 -11.36
CA ILE A 26 6.61 0.82 -10.75
C ILE A 26 7.31 1.09 -9.43
N SER A 27 7.85 2.29 -9.30
CA SER A 27 8.33 2.85 -8.04
C SER A 27 7.44 4.02 -7.63
N GLY A 28 7.26 4.22 -6.36
CA GLY A 28 6.41 5.30 -5.85
C GLY A 28 6.78 5.72 -4.44
N ILE A 29 6.22 6.84 -4.02
CA ILE A 29 6.36 7.32 -2.65
C ILE A 29 5.73 6.32 -1.69
N GLY A 30 6.38 6.05 -0.58
CA GLY A 30 5.90 5.20 0.52
C GLY A 30 6.64 5.49 1.81
N PRO A 31 6.06 5.10 2.95
CA PRO A 31 4.75 4.46 3.08
C PRO A 31 3.60 5.45 2.96
N VAL A 32 2.54 5.06 2.30
CA VAL A 32 1.29 5.81 2.24
C VAL A 32 0.10 4.89 2.49
N PHE A 33 -0.99 5.43 3.02
CA PHE A 33 -2.25 4.69 3.19
C PHE A 33 -3.31 5.26 2.25
N LEU A 34 -3.73 4.45 1.29
CA LEU A 34 -4.80 4.77 0.34
C LEU A 34 -5.90 3.72 0.46
N PRO A 35 -6.99 3.99 1.23
CA PRO A 35 -8.13 3.09 1.26
C PRO A 35 -8.89 3.14 -0.08
N ALA A 36 -9.22 1.98 -0.59
CA ALA A 36 -9.89 1.82 -1.87
C ALA A 36 -10.97 0.73 -1.79
N ASN A 37 -11.95 0.80 -2.70
CA ASN A 37 -12.92 -0.26 -2.86
C ASN A 37 -12.31 -1.50 -3.55
N ASP A 38 -13.13 -2.52 -3.81
CA ASP A 38 -12.74 -3.79 -4.45
C ASP A 38 -12.15 -3.62 -5.86
N ARG A 39 -12.51 -2.54 -6.57
CA ARG A 39 -12.01 -2.18 -7.90
C ARG A 39 -10.75 -1.29 -7.85
N GLY A 40 -10.23 -1.00 -6.67
CA GLY A 40 -9.09 -0.11 -6.51
C GLY A 40 -9.43 1.38 -6.66
N VAL A 41 -10.72 1.76 -6.63
CA VAL A 41 -11.10 3.17 -6.67
C VAL A 41 -10.89 3.77 -5.30
N PRO A 42 -10.07 4.83 -5.19
CA PRO A 42 -9.82 5.50 -3.92
C PRO A 42 -11.09 6.05 -3.29
N LEU A 43 -11.27 5.84 -2.01
CA LEU A 43 -12.41 6.35 -1.22
C LEU A 43 -12.14 7.72 -0.62
N ARG A 44 -10.87 8.11 -0.55
CA ARG A 44 -10.38 9.41 -0.10
C ARG A 44 -8.96 9.67 -0.68
N PRO A 45 -8.42 10.91 -0.54
CA PRO A 45 -7.01 11.16 -0.80
C PRO A 45 -6.11 10.34 0.13
N ALA A 46 -4.96 9.89 -0.37
CA ALA A 46 -3.99 9.12 0.41
C ALA A 46 -3.46 9.92 1.61
N ILE A 47 -3.22 9.21 2.72
CA ILE A 47 -2.46 9.75 3.86
C ILE A 47 -0.98 9.51 3.55
N LEU A 48 -0.25 10.58 3.33
CA LEU A 48 1.14 10.53 2.91
C LEU A 48 2.10 10.28 4.09
N TYR A 49 3.31 9.84 3.77
CA TYR A 49 4.36 9.66 4.77
C TYR A 49 5.08 10.99 5.07
N GLY A 50 5.61 11.11 6.28
CA GLY A 50 6.57 12.13 6.68
C GLY A 50 6.02 13.56 6.84
N VAL A 51 4.95 13.89 6.11
CA VAL A 51 4.30 15.23 6.17
C VAL A 51 2.95 15.20 6.88
N ASP A 52 2.35 14.03 7.01
CA ASP A 52 1.03 13.86 7.62
C ASP A 52 1.17 13.21 9.00
N THR A 53 0.92 14.00 10.03
CA THR A 53 1.08 13.60 11.44
C THR A 53 -0.26 13.38 12.14
N ARG A 54 -1.37 13.23 11.38
CA ARG A 54 -2.72 13.12 11.94
C ARG A 54 -2.90 11.95 12.91
N SER A 55 -2.18 10.85 12.71
CA SER A 55 -2.28 9.63 13.51
C SER A 55 -1.37 9.60 14.75
N ALA A 56 -0.97 10.77 15.27
CA ALA A 56 -0.10 10.84 16.45
C ALA A 56 -0.71 10.16 17.69
N VAL A 57 -2.02 10.33 17.91
CA VAL A 57 -2.75 9.70 19.02
C VAL A 57 -2.77 8.18 18.85
N GLU A 58 -2.99 7.69 17.64
CA GLU A 58 -3.04 6.26 17.32
C GLU A 58 -1.65 5.60 17.47
N ILE A 59 -0.56 6.34 17.25
CA ILE A 59 0.80 5.87 17.55
C ILE A 59 0.93 5.57 19.03
N ASP A 60 0.55 6.51 19.90
CA ASP A 60 0.63 6.35 21.35
C ASP A 60 -0.25 5.19 21.82
N GLU A 61 -1.50 5.12 21.36
CA GLU A 61 -2.45 4.06 21.71
C GLU A 61 -1.98 2.65 21.28
N LEU A 62 -1.47 2.51 20.05
CA LEU A 62 -0.94 1.22 19.58
C LEU A 62 0.36 0.85 20.29
N THR A 63 1.20 1.84 20.61
CA THR A 63 2.43 1.62 21.41
C THR A 63 2.09 1.16 22.83
N GLU A 64 1.07 1.75 23.46
CA GLU A 64 0.58 1.30 24.77
C GLU A 64 -0.05 -0.11 24.69
N ARG A 65 -0.82 -0.39 23.63
CA ARG A 65 -1.54 -1.66 23.43
C ARG A 65 -0.61 -2.84 23.25
N TYR A 66 0.43 -2.71 22.42
CA TYR A 66 1.35 -3.81 22.09
C TYR A 66 2.67 -3.81 22.85
N GLY A 67 3.04 -2.67 23.43
CA GLY A 67 4.33 -2.46 24.09
C GLY A 67 5.44 -2.08 23.10
N GLU A 68 6.19 -1.01 23.43
CA GLU A 68 7.27 -0.49 22.57
C GLU A 68 8.34 -1.54 22.27
N ASP A 69 8.78 -2.27 23.31
CA ASP A 69 9.81 -3.32 23.20
C ASP A 69 9.35 -4.47 22.29
N GLU A 70 8.06 -4.85 22.37
CA GLU A 70 7.54 -5.94 21.56
C GLU A 70 7.36 -5.50 20.10
N ILE A 71 6.92 -4.26 19.85
CA ILE A 71 6.87 -3.69 18.50
C ILE A 71 8.28 -3.65 17.91
N LEU A 72 9.26 -3.12 18.64
CA LEU A 72 10.63 -3.03 18.15
C LEU A 72 11.23 -4.41 17.86
N LYS A 73 11.00 -5.38 18.72
CA LYS A 73 11.48 -6.76 18.56
C LYS A 73 10.83 -7.47 17.35
N THR A 74 9.55 -7.22 17.12
CA THR A 74 8.76 -7.92 16.09
C THR A 74 8.81 -7.26 14.72
N CYS A 75 8.82 -5.92 14.69
CA CYS A 75 8.80 -5.13 13.45
C CYS A 75 10.17 -4.55 13.08
N GLY A 76 11.13 -4.55 14.01
CA GLY A 76 12.45 -3.95 13.79
C GLY A 76 12.49 -2.42 13.93
N ASN A 77 11.34 -1.77 14.05
CA ASN A 77 11.18 -0.33 14.24
C ASN A 77 10.04 -0.05 15.24
N GLY A 78 10.15 1.08 15.96
CA GLY A 78 9.03 1.64 16.70
C GLY A 78 8.01 2.34 15.76
N LEU A 79 6.81 2.63 16.28
CA LEU A 79 5.80 3.35 15.52
C LEU A 79 6.16 4.83 15.36
N THR A 80 5.91 5.35 14.17
CA THR A 80 6.16 6.75 13.82
C THR A 80 5.04 7.29 12.92
N ALA A 81 5.07 8.59 12.62
CA ALA A 81 4.16 9.18 11.64
C ALA A 81 4.27 8.57 10.22
N GLN A 82 5.30 7.76 9.98
CA GLN A 82 5.45 7.01 8.74
C GLN A 82 4.66 5.70 8.74
N SER A 83 4.52 5.05 9.90
CA SER A 83 3.86 3.75 10.03
C SER A 83 2.43 3.74 9.50
N VAL A 84 2.03 2.66 8.83
CA VAL A 84 0.70 2.55 8.18
C VAL A 84 -0.38 2.13 9.17
N GLY A 85 -0.09 1.27 10.14
CA GLY A 85 -1.08 0.81 11.14
C GLY A 85 -1.80 1.95 11.85
N PRO A 86 -1.08 2.96 12.40
CA PRO A 86 -1.72 4.12 13.01
C PRO A 86 -2.61 4.92 12.06
N LYS A 87 -2.29 4.98 10.76
CA LYS A 87 -3.13 5.65 9.75
C LYS A 87 -4.42 4.89 9.49
N ILE A 88 -4.39 3.57 9.55
CA ILE A 88 -5.59 2.71 9.47
C ILE A 88 -6.50 3.00 10.65
N GLU A 89 -5.95 2.94 11.87
CA GLU A 89 -6.72 3.23 13.09
C GLU A 89 -7.32 4.64 13.07
N TRP A 90 -6.56 5.62 12.58
CA TRP A 90 -7.07 6.97 12.43
C TRP A 90 -8.28 7.03 11.49
N VAL A 91 -8.23 6.34 10.35
CA VAL A 91 -9.37 6.31 9.40
C VAL A 91 -10.57 5.60 10.02
N LYS A 92 -10.36 4.49 10.72
CA LYS A 92 -11.44 3.79 11.44
C LYS A 92 -12.18 4.70 12.40
N LYS A 93 -11.45 5.51 13.18
CA LYS A 93 -12.03 6.40 14.18
C LYS A 93 -12.66 7.66 13.61
N ASN A 94 -11.99 8.29 12.64
CA ASN A 94 -12.36 9.63 12.19
C ASN A 94 -13.15 9.62 10.87
N GLU A 95 -13.07 8.56 10.10
CA GLU A 95 -13.76 8.41 8.81
C GLU A 95 -14.43 7.02 8.69
N PRO A 96 -15.32 6.64 9.63
CA PRO A 96 -15.90 5.28 9.69
C PRO A 96 -16.64 4.88 8.41
N GLU A 97 -17.26 5.83 7.72
CA GLU A 97 -17.92 5.58 6.43
C GLU A 97 -16.89 5.20 5.34
N VAL A 98 -15.69 5.78 5.35
CA VAL A 98 -14.60 5.39 4.46
C VAL A 98 -14.15 3.98 4.80
N TRP A 99 -13.94 3.69 6.09
CA TRP A 99 -13.52 2.37 6.54
C TRP A 99 -14.52 1.28 6.14
N ALA A 100 -15.80 1.48 6.38
CA ALA A 100 -16.86 0.51 6.06
C ALA A 100 -16.88 0.09 4.57
N HIS A 101 -16.45 0.99 3.67
CA HIS A 101 -16.38 0.73 2.24
C HIS A 101 -14.99 0.31 1.76
N THR A 102 -13.99 0.32 2.64
CA THR A 102 -12.61 -0.08 2.31
C THR A 102 -12.53 -1.60 2.08
N LYS A 103 -12.01 -2.00 0.92
CA LYS A 103 -11.80 -3.39 0.52
C LYS A 103 -10.36 -3.69 0.12
N ARG A 104 -9.56 -2.64 -0.02
CA ARG A 104 -8.12 -2.70 -0.31
C ARG A 104 -7.42 -1.55 0.40
N PHE A 105 -6.21 -1.78 0.89
CA PHE A 105 -5.32 -0.67 1.16
C PHE A 105 -4.15 -0.70 0.17
N LEU A 106 -3.83 0.43 -0.39
CA LEU A 106 -2.85 0.55 -1.45
C LEU A 106 -1.82 1.63 -1.07
N MET A 107 -0.61 1.46 -1.57
CA MET A 107 0.41 2.50 -1.62
C MET A 107 0.49 3.06 -3.04
N ALA A 108 1.26 4.10 -3.28
CA ALA A 108 1.34 4.73 -4.59
C ALA A 108 1.72 3.75 -5.71
N HIS A 109 2.75 2.94 -5.49
CA HIS A 109 3.21 1.95 -6.46
C HIS A 109 2.25 0.76 -6.58
N THR A 110 1.74 0.23 -5.46
CA THR A 110 0.80 -0.91 -5.49
C THR A 110 -0.53 -0.53 -6.13
N TYR A 111 -0.98 0.71 -5.96
CA TYR A 111 -2.13 1.27 -6.67
C TYR A 111 -1.93 1.23 -8.19
N CYS A 112 -0.78 1.66 -8.67
CA CYS A 112 -0.47 1.64 -10.10
C CYS A 112 -0.34 0.19 -10.63
N VAL A 113 0.32 -0.71 -9.88
CA VAL A 113 0.41 -2.13 -10.22
C VAL A 113 -0.97 -2.77 -10.30
N PHE A 114 -1.85 -2.48 -9.33
CA PHE A 114 -3.23 -2.98 -9.34
C PHE A 114 -4.00 -2.53 -10.58
N HIS A 115 -3.88 -1.26 -10.97
CA HIS A 115 -4.55 -0.75 -12.17
C HIS A 115 -3.96 -1.29 -13.48
N LEU A 116 -2.68 -1.64 -13.51
CA LEU A 116 -2.04 -2.25 -14.66
C LEU A 116 -2.41 -3.72 -14.82
N THR A 117 -2.49 -4.46 -13.72
CA THR A 117 -2.49 -5.94 -13.74
C THR A 117 -3.71 -6.59 -13.09
N GLY A 118 -4.43 -5.86 -12.25
CA GLY A 118 -5.45 -6.41 -11.35
C GLY A 118 -4.89 -7.15 -10.12
N ALA A 119 -3.57 -7.28 -10.03
CA ALA A 119 -2.93 -7.99 -8.91
C ALA A 119 -2.89 -7.14 -7.64
N TYR A 120 -3.44 -7.67 -6.55
CA TYR A 120 -3.36 -7.07 -5.22
C TYR A 120 -2.14 -7.61 -4.49
N VAL A 121 -1.04 -6.94 -4.64
CA VAL A 121 0.27 -7.36 -4.16
C VAL A 121 1.02 -6.23 -3.48
N MET A 122 1.99 -6.57 -2.64
CA MET A 122 2.91 -5.64 -2.01
C MET A 122 4.27 -6.29 -1.88
N ASP A 123 5.33 -5.55 -2.14
CA ASP A 123 6.68 -6.07 -1.91
C ASP A 123 7.08 -5.99 -0.44
N HIS A 124 8.03 -6.85 -0.04
CA HIS A 124 8.46 -6.95 1.35
C HIS A 124 9.06 -5.65 1.91
N LEU A 125 9.66 -4.79 1.08
CA LEU A 125 10.15 -3.50 1.53
C LEU A 125 8.99 -2.56 1.88
N ALA A 126 8.00 -2.48 1.00
CA ALA A 126 6.79 -1.70 1.28
C ALA A 126 6.02 -2.23 2.49
N ALA A 127 5.92 -3.55 2.62
CA ALA A 127 5.28 -4.20 3.77
C ALA A 127 6.01 -3.90 5.08
N SER A 128 7.35 -3.82 5.06
CA SER A 128 8.13 -3.50 6.26
C SER A 128 7.88 -2.08 6.82
N MET A 129 7.24 -1.22 6.04
CA MET A 129 6.83 0.12 6.46
C MET A 129 5.35 0.15 6.93
N CYS A 130 4.72 -1.00 7.04
CA CYS A 130 3.34 -1.15 7.54
C CYS A 130 3.28 -1.48 9.03
N GLU A 131 4.26 -1.01 9.83
CA GLU A 131 4.24 -1.28 11.27
C GLU A 131 2.89 -0.89 11.90
N PRO A 132 2.38 -1.69 12.83
CA PRO A 132 2.92 -2.92 13.39
C PRO A 132 2.44 -4.20 12.67
N LEU A 133 1.99 -4.15 11.43
CA LEU A 133 1.29 -5.24 10.73
C LEU A 133 2.21 -6.32 10.13
N TYR A 134 3.51 -6.03 9.97
CA TYR A 134 4.44 -6.90 9.25
C TYR A 134 5.73 -7.13 10.05
N SER A 135 6.25 -8.36 9.99
CA SER A 135 7.56 -8.70 10.57
C SER A 135 8.62 -8.97 9.49
N PRO A 136 9.70 -8.20 9.45
CA PRO A 136 10.81 -8.46 8.54
C PRO A 136 11.60 -9.73 8.87
N PHE A 137 11.43 -10.27 10.09
CA PHE A 137 12.12 -11.48 10.54
C PHE A 137 11.42 -12.74 10.03
N THR A 138 10.08 -12.79 10.09
CA THR A 138 9.29 -13.88 9.51
C THR A 138 9.00 -13.64 8.02
N ARG A 139 9.10 -12.39 7.56
CA ARG A 139 8.77 -11.92 6.22
C ARG A 139 7.30 -12.14 5.89
N ASP A 140 6.44 -11.92 6.87
CA ASP A 140 5.01 -12.12 6.71
C ASP A 140 4.23 -11.11 7.54
N TRP A 141 2.94 -11.03 7.25
CA TRP A 141 1.97 -10.30 8.06
C TRP A 141 1.88 -10.95 9.45
N ILE A 142 1.64 -10.14 10.48
CA ILE A 142 1.44 -10.59 11.86
C ILE A 142 -0.06 -10.79 12.06
N PRO A 143 -0.58 -12.03 12.05
CA PRO A 143 -2.02 -12.30 11.96
C PRO A 143 -2.82 -11.63 13.08
N GLU A 144 -2.33 -11.67 14.32
CA GLU A 144 -3.04 -11.15 15.49
C GLU A 144 -3.16 -9.62 15.43
N TRP A 145 -2.13 -8.92 14.95
CA TRP A 145 -2.16 -7.46 14.83
C TRP A 145 -2.89 -7.00 13.57
N VAL A 146 -2.86 -7.81 12.51
CA VAL A 146 -3.69 -7.59 11.31
C VAL A 146 -5.17 -7.73 11.65
N GLU A 147 -5.57 -8.78 12.38
CA GLU A 147 -6.96 -8.97 12.80
C GLU A 147 -7.45 -7.82 13.68
N ASP A 148 -6.64 -7.38 14.66
CA ASP A 148 -6.99 -6.30 15.57
C ASP A 148 -7.11 -4.93 14.87
N ILE A 149 -6.16 -4.58 13.98
CA ILE A 149 -6.12 -3.27 13.33
C ILE A 149 -6.95 -3.23 12.05
N CYS A 150 -6.86 -4.27 11.23
CA CYS A 150 -7.44 -4.28 9.87
C CYS A 150 -8.78 -5.01 9.80
N GLU A 151 -9.17 -5.74 10.87
CA GLU A 151 -10.42 -6.51 10.89
C GLU A 151 -10.46 -7.51 9.71
N ASP A 152 -11.56 -7.53 8.96
CA ASP A 152 -11.75 -8.41 7.79
C ASP A 152 -11.11 -7.87 6.49
N LEU A 153 -10.30 -6.80 6.55
CA LEU A 153 -9.66 -6.26 5.36
C LEU A 153 -8.63 -7.24 4.81
N PRO A 154 -8.79 -7.74 3.57
CA PRO A 154 -7.80 -8.64 2.99
C PRO A 154 -6.44 -7.97 2.85
N MET A 155 -5.38 -8.63 3.30
CA MET A 155 -4.02 -8.13 3.12
C MET A 155 -3.51 -8.43 1.70
N PRO A 156 -2.67 -7.56 1.12
CA PRO A 156 -2.07 -7.83 -0.18
C PRO A 156 -1.13 -9.04 -0.08
N ARG A 157 -1.10 -9.83 -1.17
CA ARG A 157 -0.13 -10.93 -1.27
C ARG A 157 1.29 -10.36 -1.28
N LEU A 158 2.13 -10.86 -0.39
CA LEU A 158 3.54 -10.48 -0.31
C LEU A 158 4.35 -11.11 -1.44
N MET A 159 5.34 -10.35 -1.93
CA MET A 159 6.26 -10.81 -2.95
C MET A 159 7.57 -9.99 -2.92
N TRP A 160 8.59 -10.47 -3.62
CA TRP A 160 9.79 -9.69 -3.84
C TRP A 160 9.62 -8.72 -5.01
N SER A 161 10.27 -7.56 -4.94
CA SER A 161 10.18 -6.52 -5.98
C SER A 161 10.78 -6.92 -7.34
N ASN A 162 11.54 -8.02 -7.38
CA ASN A 162 12.08 -8.60 -8.62
C ASN A 162 11.22 -9.75 -9.19
N GLU A 163 10.09 -10.06 -8.57
CA GLU A 163 9.14 -11.05 -9.07
C GLU A 163 8.09 -10.38 -9.97
N ILE A 164 7.52 -11.16 -10.86
CA ILE A 164 6.44 -10.69 -11.74
C ILE A 164 5.15 -10.57 -10.94
N ALA A 165 4.68 -9.35 -10.73
CA ALA A 165 3.42 -9.05 -10.04
C ALA A 165 2.20 -9.54 -10.83
N GLY A 166 2.26 -9.42 -12.14
CA GLY A 166 1.21 -9.79 -13.09
C GLY A 166 1.53 -9.32 -14.49
N TYR A 167 0.58 -9.46 -15.38
CA TYR A 167 0.67 -9.00 -16.75
C TYR A 167 -0.28 -7.82 -16.99
N VAL A 168 0.12 -6.91 -17.86
CA VAL A 168 -0.72 -5.76 -18.24
C VAL A 168 -2.02 -6.28 -18.86
N THR A 169 -3.15 -5.85 -18.30
CA THR A 169 -4.47 -6.25 -18.80
C THR A 169 -4.78 -5.57 -20.15
N ASP A 170 -5.65 -6.16 -20.95
CA ASP A 170 -6.11 -5.55 -22.21
C ASP A 170 -6.67 -4.15 -22.04
N SER A 171 -7.36 -3.89 -20.92
CA SER A 171 -7.89 -2.57 -20.60
C SER A 171 -6.78 -1.57 -20.30
N ALA A 172 -5.79 -1.96 -19.51
CA ALA A 172 -4.63 -1.13 -19.20
C ALA A 172 -3.77 -0.90 -20.44
N SER A 173 -3.53 -1.94 -21.26
CA SER A 173 -2.83 -1.85 -22.54
C SER A 173 -3.45 -0.79 -23.46
N ARG A 174 -4.76 -0.83 -23.66
CA ARG A 174 -5.47 0.18 -24.49
C ARG A 174 -5.31 1.61 -23.98
N ILE A 175 -5.19 1.78 -22.65
CA ILE A 175 -5.09 3.10 -22.03
C ILE A 175 -3.65 3.61 -22.05
N THR A 176 -2.68 2.74 -21.81
CA THR A 176 -1.26 3.09 -21.63
C THR A 176 -0.45 3.02 -22.92
N GLY A 177 -0.89 2.22 -23.89
CA GLY A 177 -0.14 1.92 -25.11
C GLY A 177 0.91 0.80 -24.96
N LEU A 178 0.93 0.11 -23.80
CA LEU A 178 1.82 -1.02 -23.49
C LEU A 178 1.37 -2.30 -24.19
#